data_5094f47116f917d13b962523bdb4390c
#
_entry.id   5094f47116f917d13b962523bdb4390c
#
_cell.length_a   1.000
_cell.length_b   1.000
_cell.length_c   1.000
_cell.angle_alpha   90.00
_cell.angle_beta   90.00
_cell.angle_gamma   90.00
#
_symmetry.space_group_name_H-M   'P 1'
#
loop_
_entity.id
_entity.type
_entity.pdbx_description
1 polymer ?
#
loop_
_entity_poly.entity_id
_entity_poly.type
_entity_poly.pdbx_seq_one_letter_code
_entity_poly.pdbx_strand_id
1 'polypeptide(L)'
;MSRVYNFSAGPAVLPESVLQEAADEMLDYRGTGMSVMEMSHRSKAYQTIIDEAEADLRTLMGIPDNYKVLFMQGGASQQFAMIPMNLMKNKVADYIITGQWAKKAYQEAQMYGQANAVASSADKTFSYIPDCSDLPISENADYVYICENNTIYGTKFHTLPNTKGKDLVADVSSCFLSEPVDVTKYGMLYGGAQKNVGPAGVVIAIIREDLITEDVLPGTPTMLRYKTHADHGSMYNTPPAYGIYICGKVFKWLLRNGGLEEMKAYNEKKAAILYDYLDSSRLFHGTVVKKDRSLMNVPFVTGDADQDAKFVKAATEAGFVNLKGHRTVGGMRASIYNAMPIEGVEKLVAFMEHYEKTV
;
A
#
# COMPACT_ATOMS: atom_id res chain seq x y z
N MET A 1 -10.61 15.77 23.58
CA MET A 1 -11.25 15.95 22.25
C MET A 1 -11.43 14.58 21.63
N SER A 2 -12.60 14.28 21.06
CA SER A 2 -12.75 13.04 20.29
C SER A 2 -11.96 13.16 18.99
N ARG A 3 -11.30 12.08 18.55
CA ARG A 3 -10.61 12.05 17.26
C ARG A 3 -11.63 12.08 16.12
N VAL A 4 -11.27 12.72 15.01
CA VAL A 4 -12.05 12.68 13.76
C VAL A 4 -11.89 11.31 13.07
N TYR A 5 -12.85 10.93 12.25
CA TYR A 5 -12.72 9.79 11.35
C TYR A 5 -11.98 10.23 10.08
N ASN A 6 -10.71 9.80 9.98
CA ASN A 6 -9.82 10.20 8.88
C ASN A 6 -9.83 9.16 7.77
N PHE A 7 -10.45 9.50 6.62
CA PHE A 7 -10.54 8.66 5.43
C PHE A 7 -9.45 8.96 4.38
N SER A 8 -8.34 9.56 4.81
CA SER A 8 -7.22 9.88 3.91
C SER A 8 -6.64 8.64 3.25
N ALA A 9 -6.29 8.77 1.97
CA ALA A 9 -5.65 7.69 1.21
C ALA A 9 -4.17 7.47 1.52
N GLY A 10 -3.55 8.43 2.19
CA GLY A 10 -2.15 8.38 2.60
C GLY A 10 -1.48 9.76 2.64
N PRO A 11 -0.79 10.13 3.74
CA PRO A 11 -0.73 9.38 5.00
C PRO A 11 -2.12 9.10 5.58
N ALA A 12 -2.31 7.89 6.11
CA ALA A 12 -3.61 7.41 6.55
C ALA A 12 -3.71 7.27 8.07
N VAL A 13 -4.89 6.88 8.54
CA VAL A 13 -5.14 6.58 9.95
C VAL A 13 -4.21 5.48 10.45
N LEU A 14 -3.71 5.63 11.68
CA LEU A 14 -2.94 4.61 12.41
C LEU A 14 -3.76 4.08 13.59
N PRO A 15 -3.51 2.84 14.05
CA PRO A 15 -4.15 2.31 15.25
C PRO A 15 -3.88 3.22 16.46
N GLU A 16 -4.93 3.60 17.18
CA GLU A 16 -4.81 4.53 18.32
C GLU A 16 -3.91 3.98 19.42
N SER A 17 -3.99 2.66 19.68
CA SER A 17 -3.11 2.00 20.64
C SER A 17 -1.63 2.09 20.25
N VAL A 18 -1.30 2.02 18.95
CA VAL A 18 0.07 2.20 18.45
C VAL A 18 0.55 3.63 18.70
N LEU A 19 -0.30 4.62 18.45
CA LEU A 19 0.04 6.02 18.71
C LEU A 19 0.21 6.29 20.20
N GLN A 20 -0.63 5.68 21.06
CA GLN A 20 -0.50 5.80 22.51
C GLN A 20 0.80 5.15 23.01
N GLU A 21 1.09 3.91 22.58
CA GLU A 21 2.35 3.24 22.92
C GLU A 21 3.57 4.08 22.50
N ALA A 22 3.51 4.71 21.32
CA ALA A 22 4.60 5.57 20.85
C ALA A 22 4.72 6.86 21.67
N ALA A 23 3.59 7.42 22.13
CA ALA A 23 3.59 8.60 23.00
C ALA A 23 4.16 8.28 24.39
N ASP A 24 3.83 7.12 24.95
CA ASP A 24 4.32 6.67 26.25
C ASP A 24 5.85 6.42 26.23
N GLU A 25 6.39 5.94 25.10
CA GLU A 25 7.82 5.71 24.89
C GLU A 25 8.57 6.91 24.29
N MET A 26 7.90 8.07 24.11
CA MET A 26 8.48 9.21 23.37
C MET A 26 9.76 9.76 24.03
N LEU A 27 9.82 9.82 25.35
CA LEU A 27 10.99 10.34 26.09
C LEU A 27 11.92 9.23 26.56
N ASP A 28 11.41 8.03 26.75
CA ASP A 28 12.18 6.90 27.29
C ASP A 28 11.74 5.57 26.69
N TYR A 29 12.42 5.15 25.64
CA TYR A 29 12.19 3.85 25.03
C TYR A 29 12.73 2.74 25.94
N ARG A 30 11.81 1.97 26.55
CA ARG A 30 12.12 0.77 27.37
C ARG A 30 13.24 0.98 28.41
N GLY A 31 13.30 2.13 29.08
CA GLY A 31 14.29 2.42 30.13
C GLY A 31 15.67 2.79 29.58
N THR A 32 15.81 3.15 28.35
CA THR A 32 17.09 3.62 27.75
C THR A 32 17.42 5.05 28.11
N GLY A 33 16.46 5.81 28.66
CA GLY A 33 16.61 7.23 28.99
C GLY A 33 16.63 8.14 27.74
N MET A 34 16.25 7.62 26.56
CA MET A 34 16.23 8.39 25.31
C MET A 34 15.07 8.00 24.41
N SER A 35 14.67 8.94 23.55
CA SER A 35 13.71 8.72 22.46
C SER A 35 14.32 7.87 21.35
N VAL A 36 13.48 7.07 20.66
CA VAL A 36 13.90 6.40 19.43
C VAL A 36 14.34 7.41 18.36
N MET A 37 13.80 8.65 18.36
CA MET A 37 14.17 9.70 17.42
C MET A 37 15.62 10.19 17.55
N GLU A 38 16.21 10.12 18.75
CA GLU A 38 17.58 10.56 19.03
C GLU A 38 18.57 9.39 19.15
N MET A 39 18.06 8.15 19.02
CA MET A 39 18.83 6.93 19.18
C MET A 39 19.74 6.68 17.98
N SER A 40 21.02 6.40 18.24
CA SER A 40 21.91 5.96 17.15
C SER A 40 21.42 4.66 16.54
N HIS A 41 21.30 4.61 15.23
CA HIS A 41 20.94 3.38 14.50
C HIS A 41 22.00 2.27 14.61
N ARG A 42 23.21 2.59 15.13
CA ARG A 42 24.28 1.61 15.41
C ARG A 42 24.25 1.13 16.85
N SER A 43 23.30 1.59 17.67
CA SER A 43 23.15 1.12 19.03
C SER A 43 22.49 -0.26 19.06
N LYS A 44 22.80 -1.03 20.14
CA LYS A 44 22.14 -2.33 20.36
C LYS A 44 20.62 -2.19 20.52
N ALA A 45 20.16 -1.10 21.12
CA ALA A 45 18.74 -0.85 21.30
C ALA A 45 18.01 -0.68 19.96
N TYR A 46 18.62 0.06 19.01
CA TYR A 46 18.04 0.22 17.69
C TYR A 46 18.12 -1.07 16.86
N GLN A 47 19.22 -1.83 16.97
CA GLN A 47 19.32 -3.13 16.31
C GLN A 47 18.13 -4.02 16.71
N THR A 48 17.77 -4.04 17.99
CA THR A 48 16.60 -4.79 18.48
C THR A 48 15.30 -4.30 17.83
N ILE A 49 15.14 -2.99 17.62
CA ILE A 49 13.94 -2.42 17.00
C ILE A 49 13.77 -2.94 15.57
N ILE A 50 14.81 -2.86 14.75
CA ILE A 50 14.73 -3.27 13.35
C ILE A 50 14.63 -4.79 13.20
N ASP A 51 15.33 -5.55 14.03
CA ASP A 51 15.28 -7.02 14.04
C ASP A 51 13.88 -7.52 14.45
N GLU A 52 13.28 -6.92 15.50
CA GLU A 52 11.91 -7.24 15.89
C GLU A 52 10.91 -6.89 14.78
N ALA A 53 11.06 -5.73 14.12
CA ALA A 53 10.18 -5.32 13.03
C ALA A 53 10.26 -6.30 11.85
N GLU A 54 11.45 -6.74 11.46
CA GLU A 54 11.61 -7.74 10.40
C GLU A 54 11.02 -9.08 10.81
N ALA A 55 11.30 -9.56 12.02
CA ALA A 55 10.79 -10.84 12.53
C ALA A 55 9.25 -10.87 12.58
N ASP A 56 8.62 -9.81 13.06
CA ASP A 56 7.17 -9.69 13.12
C ASP A 56 6.54 -9.66 11.71
N LEU A 57 7.16 -8.94 10.77
CA LEU A 57 6.70 -8.91 9.38
C LEU A 57 6.82 -10.28 8.70
N ARG A 58 7.95 -10.98 8.93
CA ARG A 58 8.14 -12.35 8.44
C ARG A 58 7.08 -13.30 8.99
N THR A 59 6.75 -13.18 10.27
CA THR A 59 5.72 -13.98 10.93
C THR A 59 4.33 -13.69 10.32
N LEU A 60 3.98 -12.42 10.14
CA LEU A 60 2.68 -12.01 9.58
C LEU A 60 2.43 -12.55 8.17
N MET A 61 3.45 -12.51 7.33
CA MET A 61 3.33 -12.83 5.90
C MET A 61 3.84 -14.24 5.55
N GLY A 62 4.41 -14.98 6.50
CA GLY A 62 5.05 -16.27 6.22
C GLY A 62 6.23 -16.13 5.22
N ILE A 63 7.04 -15.07 5.36
CA ILE A 63 8.12 -14.79 4.41
C ILE A 63 9.22 -15.86 4.52
N PRO A 64 9.53 -16.60 3.44
CA PRO A 64 10.59 -17.60 3.45
C PRO A 64 12.00 -16.99 3.62
N ASP A 65 12.96 -17.82 4.08
CA ASP A 65 14.34 -17.38 4.33
C ASP A 65 15.07 -16.89 3.07
N ASN A 66 14.68 -17.38 1.89
CA ASN A 66 15.22 -16.96 0.60
C ASN A 66 14.65 -15.63 0.07
N TYR A 67 13.97 -14.86 0.92
CA TYR A 67 13.56 -13.49 0.65
C TYR A 67 14.23 -12.52 1.63
N LYS A 68 14.70 -11.40 1.12
CA LYS A 68 15.21 -10.28 1.94
C LYS A 68 14.09 -9.28 2.19
N VAL A 69 14.01 -8.81 3.43
CA VAL A 69 13.14 -7.70 3.84
C VAL A 69 14.00 -6.45 3.94
N LEU A 70 13.67 -5.42 3.19
CA LEU A 70 14.43 -4.17 3.15
C LEU A 70 13.55 -3.01 3.62
N PHE A 71 14.06 -2.23 4.58
CA PHE A 71 13.47 -0.97 5.02
C PHE A 71 14.23 0.19 4.36
N MET A 72 13.57 0.93 3.48
CA MET A 72 14.20 1.96 2.66
C MET A 72 13.49 3.31 2.78
N GLN A 73 14.11 4.33 2.25
CA GLN A 73 13.55 5.67 2.09
C GLN A 73 13.08 5.90 0.63
N GLY A 74 12.69 7.12 0.28
CA GLY A 74 12.41 7.54 -1.09
C GLY A 74 10.97 7.37 -1.56
N GLY A 75 10.11 6.77 -0.74
CA GLY A 75 8.72 6.47 -1.10
C GLY A 75 8.59 5.39 -2.19
N ALA A 76 7.37 4.94 -2.45
CA ALA A 76 7.11 3.96 -3.51
C ALA A 76 7.50 4.49 -4.91
N SER A 77 7.49 5.81 -5.12
CA SER A 77 7.88 6.40 -6.41
C SER A 77 9.35 6.20 -6.75
N GLN A 78 10.25 6.12 -5.75
CA GLN A 78 11.65 5.79 -6.01
C GLN A 78 11.82 4.37 -6.53
N GLN A 79 10.93 3.45 -6.14
CA GLN A 79 10.95 2.07 -6.61
C GLN A 79 10.64 1.97 -8.11
N PHE A 80 9.90 2.91 -8.69
CA PHE A 80 9.67 2.95 -10.13
C PHE A 80 10.98 3.05 -10.93
N ALA A 81 12.00 3.72 -10.38
CA ALA A 81 13.35 3.79 -10.95
C ALA A 81 14.23 2.62 -10.48
N MET A 82 14.20 2.28 -9.17
CA MET A 82 15.07 1.23 -8.61
C MET A 82 14.78 -0.15 -9.23
N ILE A 83 13.51 -0.49 -9.46
CA ILE A 83 13.12 -1.78 -10.03
C ILE A 83 13.79 -2.00 -11.40
N PRO A 84 13.61 -1.14 -12.41
CA PRO A 84 14.29 -1.37 -13.69
C PRO A 84 15.83 -1.28 -13.56
N MET A 85 16.38 -0.40 -12.74
CA MET A 85 17.83 -0.30 -12.53
C MET A 85 18.44 -1.61 -12.02
N ASN A 86 17.72 -2.37 -11.19
CA ASN A 86 18.22 -3.60 -10.56
C ASN A 86 17.77 -4.88 -11.27
N LEU A 87 16.59 -4.89 -11.88
CA LEU A 87 15.97 -6.13 -12.36
C LEU A 87 15.90 -6.23 -13.90
N MET A 88 16.01 -5.10 -14.63
CA MET A 88 15.79 -5.07 -16.08
C MET A 88 17.05 -5.42 -16.87
N LYS A 89 17.58 -6.64 -16.67
CA LYS A 89 18.86 -7.11 -17.22
C LYS A 89 18.86 -7.26 -18.75
N ASN A 90 17.76 -7.80 -19.30
CA ASN A 90 17.54 -7.90 -20.75
C ASN A 90 16.99 -6.60 -21.34
N LYS A 91 16.79 -5.58 -20.51
CA LYS A 91 16.18 -4.28 -20.86
C LYS A 91 14.76 -4.40 -21.43
N VAL A 92 14.01 -5.42 -21.00
CA VAL A 92 12.60 -5.63 -21.37
C VAL A 92 11.80 -5.96 -20.13
N ALA A 93 10.67 -5.29 -19.94
CA ALA A 93 9.72 -5.60 -18.88
C ALA A 93 8.27 -5.32 -19.33
N ASP A 94 7.34 -6.09 -18.79
CA ASP A 94 5.92 -5.99 -19.13
C ASP A 94 5.12 -5.41 -17.97
N TYR A 95 4.17 -4.54 -18.29
CA TYR A 95 3.39 -3.79 -17.33
C TYR A 95 1.90 -3.99 -17.57
N ILE A 96 1.13 -4.26 -16.51
CA ILE A 96 -0.32 -4.27 -16.53
C ILE A 96 -0.80 -2.95 -15.92
N ILE A 97 -1.41 -2.08 -16.75
CA ILE A 97 -1.73 -0.70 -16.37
C ILE A 97 -3.19 -0.62 -15.93
N THR A 98 -3.42 -0.75 -14.63
CA THR A 98 -4.75 -0.70 -14.00
C THR A 98 -4.99 0.59 -13.21
N GLY A 99 -4.09 1.56 -13.31
CA GLY A 99 -4.23 2.85 -12.65
C GLY A 99 -3.04 3.77 -12.87
N GLN A 100 -3.12 4.94 -12.23
CA GLN A 100 -2.12 6.00 -12.38
C GLN A 100 -0.72 5.58 -11.88
N TRP A 101 -0.64 4.77 -10.81
CA TRP A 101 0.63 4.37 -10.24
C TRP A 101 1.36 3.36 -11.14
N ALA A 102 0.65 2.34 -11.65
CA ALA A 102 1.21 1.43 -12.66
C ALA A 102 1.62 2.18 -13.94
N LYS A 103 0.82 3.18 -14.37
CA LYS A 103 1.17 4.03 -15.51
C LYS A 103 2.46 4.82 -15.27
N LYS A 104 2.67 5.39 -14.07
CA LYS A 104 3.90 6.11 -13.73
C LYS A 104 5.10 5.17 -13.67
N ALA A 105 4.95 3.99 -13.08
CA ALA A 105 6.01 2.98 -13.06
C ALA A 105 6.41 2.55 -14.48
N TYR A 106 5.42 2.32 -15.35
CA TYR A 106 5.64 2.03 -16.78
C TYR A 106 6.40 3.15 -17.50
N GLN A 107 6.00 4.41 -17.28
CA GLN A 107 6.66 5.56 -17.90
C GLN A 107 8.11 5.72 -17.40
N GLU A 108 8.36 5.48 -16.12
CA GLU A 108 9.71 5.51 -15.56
C GLU A 108 10.59 4.41 -16.14
N ALA A 109 10.07 3.18 -16.25
CA ALA A 109 10.82 2.06 -16.81
C ALA A 109 11.24 2.26 -18.26
N GLN A 110 10.50 3.04 -19.05
CA GLN A 110 10.86 3.38 -20.42
C GLN A 110 12.17 4.18 -20.54
N MET A 111 12.63 4.80 -19.44
CA MET A 111 13.93 5.48 -19.42
C MET A 111 15.11 4.48 -19.34
N TYR A 112 14.88 3.25 -18.95
CA TYR A 112 15.90 2.23 -18.71
C TYR A 112 15.93 1.13 -19.75
N GLY A 113 14.82 0.91 -20.47
CA GLY A 113 14.71 -0.14 -21.48
C GLY A 113 13.36 -0.14 -22.17
N GLN A 114 13.00 -1.25 -22.80
CA GLN A 114 11.71 -1.46 -23.43
C GLN A 114 10.70 -1.89 -22.37
N ALA A 115 9.79 -1.01 -22.00
CA ALA A 115 8.62 -1.36 -21.20
C ALA A 115 7.42 -1.53 -22.14
N ASN A 116 6.66 -2.61 -21.99
CA ASN A 116 5.49 -2.94 -22.79
C ASN A 116 4.23 -2.87 -21.92
N ALA A 117 3.20 -2.18 -22.37
CA ALA A 117 1.88 -2.23 -21.75
C ALA A 117 1.11 -3.42 -22.32
N VAL A 118 1.14 -4.57 -21.62
CA VAL A 118 0.54 -5.82 -22.11
C VAL A 118 -0.97 -5.92 -21.84
N ALA A 119 -1.47 -5.12 -20.89
CA ALA A 119 -2.91 -4.91 -20.67
C ALA A 119 -3.15 -3.56 -20.01
N SER A 120 -4.34 -3.01 -20.19
CA SER A 120 -4.76 -1.76 -19.55
C SER A 120 -6.29 -1.71 -19.41
N SER A 121 -6.77 -1.08 -18.34
CA SER A 121 -8.20 -0.75 -18.15
C SER A 121 -8.49 0.75 -18.28
N ALA A 122 -7.61 1.49 -18.94
CA ALA A 122 -7.77 2.93 -19.15
C ALA A 122 -9.00 3.30 -20.00
N ASP A 123 -9.49 2.39 -20.84
CA ASP A 123 -10.68 2.52 -21.66
C ASP A 123 -11.96 2.82 -20.86
N LYS A 124 -12.02 2.34 -19.59
CA LYS A 124 -13.12 2.60 -18.65
C LYS A 124 -12.62 3.28 -17.37
N THR A 125 -11.67 4.20 -17.50
CA THR A 125 -11.14 4.99 -16.39
C THR A 125 -10.67 4.10 -15.20
N PHE A 126 -10.07 2.93 -15.51
CA PHE A 126 -9.55 1.99 -14.54
C PHE A 126 -10.60 1.45 -13.53
N SER A 127 -11.86 1.35 -13.93
CA SER A 127 -12.96 0.86 -13.08
C SER A 127 -13.04 -0.67 -12.98
N TYR A 128 -12.13 -1.39 -13.62
CA TYR A 128 -12.06 -2.86 -13.61
C TYR A 128 -10.62 -3.36 -13.74
N ILE A 129 -10.41 -4.64 -13.43
CA ILE A 129 -9.15 -5.36 -13.71
C ILE A 129 -9.35 -6.17 -14.99
N PRO A 130 -8.48 -6.03 -16.01
CA PRO A 130 -8.57 -6.81 -17.25
C PRO A 130 -8.41 -8.30 -16.96
N ASP A 131 -8.89 -9.15 -17.87
CA ASP A 131 -8.56 -10.57 -17.82
C ASP A 131 -7.06 -10.74 -18.06
N CYS A 132 -6.38 -11.30 -17.07
CA CYS A 132 -4.94 -11.50 -17.06
C CYS A 132 -4.54 -12.99 -17.12
N SER A 133 -5.46 -13.86 -17.55
CA SER A 133 -5.25 -15.31 -17.65
C SER A 133 -4.32 -15.72 -18.81
N ASP A 134 -4.35 -14.96 -19.92
CA ASP A 134 -3.50 -15.19 -21.10
C ASP A 134 -3.07 -13.89 -21.77
N LEU A 135 -2.11 -13.20 -21.14
CA LEU A 135 -1.56 -11.97 -21.68
C LEU A 135 -0.40 -12.24 -22.66
N PRO A 136 -0.14 -11.31 -23.60
CA PRO A 136 1.00 -11.38 -24.51
C PRO A 136 2.32 -11.01 -23.80
N ILE A 137 2.69 -11.80 -22.79
CA ILE A 137 3.94 -11.61 -22.04
C ILE A 137 5.13 -11.82 -22.97
N SER A 138 6.09 -10.89 -22.95
CA SER A 138 7.29 -10.92 -23.78
C SER A 138 8.20 -12.08 -23.34
N GLU A 139 8.68 -12.87 -24.30
CA GLU A 139 9.53 -14.02 -24.04
C GLU A 139 10.83 -13.64 -23.31
N ASN A 140 11.39 -12.47 -23.61
CA ASN A 140 12.60 -11.94 -23.01
C ASN A 140 12.33 -10.91 -21.88
N ALA A 141 11.10 -10.76 -21.39
CA ALA A 141 10.83 -9.89 -20.26
C ALA A 141 11.55 -10.36 -19.00
N ASP A 142 12.15 -9.43 -18.29
CA ASP A 142 12.81 -9.67 -17.00
C ASP A 142 11.79 -9.84 -15.87
N TYR A 143 10.67 -9.11 -15.95
CA TYR A 143 9.57 -9.19 -14.98
C TYR A 143 8.25 -8.69 -15.57
N VAL A 144 7.16 -9.03 -14.87
CA VAL A 144 5.82 -8.45 -15.08
C VAL A 144 5.47 -7.59 -13.88
N TYR A 145 5.00 -6.37 -14.12
CA TYR A 145 4.69 -5.40 -13.06
C TYR A 145 3.20 -5.16 -12.92
N ILE A 146 2.72 -5.10 -11.65
CA ILE A 146 1.37 -4.68 -11.29
C ILE A 146 1.38 -3.67 -10.15
N CYS A 147 0.34 -2.83 -10.08
CA CYS A 147 -0.10 -2.18 -8.85
C CYS A 147 -1.30 -2.97 -8.35
N GLU A 148 -1.12 -3.77 -7.30
CA GLU A 148 -2.09 -4.79 -6.90
C GLU A 148 -3.40 -4.18 -6.40
N ASN A 149 -3.33 -3.04 -5.71
CA ASN A 149 -4.50 -2.27 -5.28
C ASN A 149 -4.39 -0.82 -5.75
N ASN A 150 -5.34 -0.38 -6.55
CA ASN A 150 -5.34 0.94 -7.17
C ASN A 150 -6.01 1.98 -6.26
N THR A 151 -5.23 2.66 -5.45
CA THR A 151 -5.65 3.62 -4.42
C THR A 151 -6.61 4.70 -4.93
N ILE A 152 -6.43 5.16 -6.18
CA ILE A 152 -7.21 6.25 -6.79
C ILE A 152 -8.55 5.74 -7.30
N TYR A 153 -8.53 4.57 -7.95
CA TYR A 153 -9.67 4.04 -8.71
C TYR A 153 -10.45 2.97 -7.96
N GLY A 154 -9.91 2.43 -6.84
CA GLY A 154 -10.59 1.46 -5.99
C GLY A 154 -10.66 0.04 -6.53
N THR A 155 -9.86 -0.30 -7.54
CA THR A 155 -9.77 -1.66 -8.08
C THR A 155 -8.63 -2.44 -7.41
N LYS A 156 -8.79 -3.76 -7.29
CA LYS A 156 -7.80 -4.69 -6.75
C LYS A 156 -7.71 -5.96 -7.59
N PHE A 157 -6.50 -6.49 -7.74
CA PHE A 157 -6.29 -7.85 -8.24
C PHE A 157 -6.67 -8.86 -7.15
N HIS A 158 -7.78 -9.57 -7.33
CA HIS A 158 -8.15 -10.71 -6.47
C HIS A 158 -7.57 -12.03 -6.97
N THR A 159 -7.12 -12.04 -8.21
CA THR A 159 -6.37 -13.15 -8.83
C THR A 159 -5.13 -12.57 -9.48
N LEU A 160 -3.97 -13.15 -9.19
CA LEU A 160 -2.72 -12.72 -9.81
C LEU A 160 -2.69 -13.03 -11.30
N PRO A 161 -2.00 -12.21 -12.11
CA PRO A 161 -1.87 -12.44 -13.56
C PRO A 161 -1.05 -13.71 -13.84
N ASN A 162 -1.36 -14.37 -14.94
CA ASN A 162 -0.49 -15.40 -15.50
C ASN A 162 0.72 -14.73 -16.16
N THR A 163 1.86 -14.76 -15.48
CA THR A 163 3.11 -14.16 -15.95
C THR A 163 3.90 -15.05 -16.92
N LYS A 164 3.37 -16.22 -17.27
CA LYS A 164 4.08 -17.23 -18.11
C LYS A 164 5.48 -17.57 -17.59
N GLY A 165 5.60 -17.63 -16.25
CA GLY A 165 6.86 -17.99 -15.57
C GLY A 165 7.84 -16.83 -15.36
N LYS A 166 7.46 -15.59 -15.72
CA LYS A 166 8.26 -14.40 -15.38
C LYS A 166 8.04 -13.98 -13.94
N ASP A 167 9.03 -13.33 -13.35
CA ASP A 167 8.91 -12.79 -12.00
C ASP A 167 7.83 -11.72 -11.92
N LEU A 168 6.94 -11.84 -10.94
CA LEU A 168 5.93 -10.84 -10.65
C LEU A 168 6.50 -9.80 -9.69
N VAL A 169 6.43 -8.53 -10.08
CA VAL A 169 6.78 -7.38 -9.26
C VAL A 169 5.51 -6.59 -8.95
N ALA A 170 5.21 -6.39 -7.67
CA ALA A 170 3.96 -5.78 -7.25
C ALA A 170 4.15 -4.60 -6.31
N ASP A 171 3.51 -3.46 -6.65
CA ASP A 171 3.24 -2.38 -5.70
C ASP A 171 2.00 -2.76 -4.87
N VAL A 172 2.21 -3.07 -3.61
CA VAL A 172 1.15 -3.42 -2.65
C VAL A 172 0.86 -2.29 -1.65
N SER A 173 1.34 -1.08 -1.89
CA SER A 173 1.30 0.03 -0.91
C SER A 173 -0.07 0.21 -0.25
N SER A 174 -1.18 0.11 -0.98
CA SER A 174 -2.51 0.36 -0.44
C SER A 174 -3.29 -0.89 -0.01
N CYS A 175 -2.70 -2.07 -0.14
CA CYS A 175 -3.25 -3.32 0.40
C CYS A 175 -2.23 -4.09 1.26
N PHE A 176 -1.07 -3.50 1.56
CA PHE A 176 -0.03 -4.16 2.33
C PHE A 176 -0.56 -4.57 3.71
N LEU A 177 -0.39 -5.86 4.07
CA LEU A 177 -0.90 -6.45 5.31
C LEU A 177 -2.43 -6.32 5.52
N SER A 178 -3.21 -6.23 4.46
CA SER A 178 -4.68 -6.20 4.57
C SER A 178 -5.31 -7.59 4.57
N GLU A 179 -4.58 -8.58 4.11
CA GLU A 179 -4.99 -9.99 3.99
C GLU A 179 -3.75 -10.89 3.85
N PRO A 180 -3.89 -12.22 4.02
CA PRO A 180 -2.82 -13.17 3.74
C PRO A 180 -2.39 -13.13 2.27
N VAL A 181 -1.09 -13.26 2.04
CA VAL A 181 -0.47 -13.27 0.71
C VAL A 181 0.55 -14.40 0.65
N ASP A 182 0.51 -15.20 -0.41
CA ASP A 182 1.58 -16.15 -0.70
C ASP A 182 2.77 -15.44 -1.36
N VAL A 183 3.75 -15.07 -0.53
CA VAL A 183 4.96 -14.33 -0.96
C VAL A 183 5.71 -15.08 -2.07
N THR A 184 5.62 -16.42 -2.12
CA THR A 184 6.33 -17.23 -3.12
C THR A 184 5.85 -17.03 -4.56
N LYS A 185 4.70 -16.38 -4.73
CA LYS A 185 4.15 -16.02 -6.06
C LYS A 185 4.79 -14.78 -6.67
N TYR A 186 5.64 -14.09 -5.89
CA TYR A 186 6.25 -12.83 -6.32
C TYR A 186 7.78 -12.98 -6.36
N GLY A 187 8.41 -12.37 -7.35
CA GLY A 187 9.83 -12.07 -7.31
C GLY A 187 10.11 -10.91 -6.35
N MET A 188 9.21 -9.94 -6.33
CA MET A 188 9.28 -8.78 -5.44
C MET A 188 7.90 -8.21 -5.14
N LEU A 189 7.63 -7.90 -3.86
CA LEU A 189 6.57 -6.96 -3.49
C LEU A 189 7.16 -5.80 -2.69
N TYR A 190 6.54 -4.63 -2.83
CA TYR A 190 6.96 -3.46 -2.08
C TYR A 190 5.79 -2.53 -1.79
N GLY A 191 5.95 -1.70 -0.77
CA GLY A 191 4.94 -0.71 -0.44
C GLY A 191 5.45 0.44 0.40
N GLY A 192 4.88 1.62 0.16
CA GLY A 192 5.04 2.77 1.06
C GLY A 192 4.22 2.56 2.33
N ALA A 193 4.86 2.69 3.49
CA ALA A 193 4.23 2.40 4.78
C ALA A 193 3.04 3.32 5.12
N GLN A 194 3.03 4.54 4.62
CA GLN A 194 2.09 5.60 5.01
C GLN A 194 0.60 5.33 4.73
N LYS A 195 0.27 4.25 4.05
CA LYS A 195 -1.11 3.90 3.75
C LYS A 195 -1.70 2.96 4.80
N ASN A 196 -1.08 1.81 5.01
CA ASN A 196 -1.69 0.76 5.82
C ASN A 196 -0.81 0.21 6.94
N VAL A 197 0.50 0.50 6.96
CA VAL A 197 1.44 -0.21 7.84
C VAL A 197 2.37 0.68 8.67
N GLY A 198 2.27 2.00 8.53
CA GLY A 198 3.13 2.90 9.29
C GLY A 198 3.02 4.36 8.84
N PRO A 199 3.99 5.22 9.22
CA PRO A 199 4.05 6.62 8.83
C PRO A 199 4.69 6.80 7.44
N ALA A 200 4.60 8.02 6.91
CA ALA A 200 5.38 8.42 5.74
C ALA A 200 6.89 8.33 6.00
N GLY A 201 7.66 8.03 4.96
CA GLY A 201 9.12 8.01 4.98
C GLY A 201 9.75 6.62 4.94
N VAL A 202 8.97 5.56 5.13
CA VAL A 202 9.43 4.16 5.03
C VAL A 202 8.85 3.51 3.77
N VAL A 203 9.71 2.80 3.04
CA VAL A 203 9.34 1.82 2.02
C VAL A 203 9.79 0.45 2.50
N ILE A 204 8.93 -0.53 2.42
CA ILE A 204 9.26 -1.91 2.70
C ILE A 204 9.29 -2.66 1.37
N ALA A 205 10.39 -3.37 1.09
CA ALA A 205 10.51 -4.25 -0.06
C ALA A 205 10.85 -5.66 0.40
N ILE A 206 10.14 -6.64 -0.15
CA ILE A 206 10.34 -8.07 0.08
C ILE A 206 10.76 -8.65 -1.27
N ILE A 207 12.02 -9.06 -1.37
CA ILE A 207 12.64 -9.41 -2.64
C ILE A 207 13.26 -10.80 -2.53
N ARG A 208 12.99 -11.65 -3.50
CA ARG A 208 13.62 -12.98 -3.59
C ARG A 208 15.13 -12.81 -3.77
N GLU A 209 15.92 -13.57 -3.02
CA GLU A 209 17.36 -13.36 -2.87
C GLU A 209 18.13 -13.49 -4.19
N ASP A 210 17.70 -14.38 -5.09
CA ASP A 210 18.31 -14.56 -6.41
C ASP A 210 18.17 -13.35 -7.35
N LEU A 211 17.25 -12.45 -7.07
CA LEU A 211 17.07 -11.18 -7.79
C LEU A 211 17.98 -10.06 -7.28
N ILE A 212 18.63 -10.25 -6.12
CA ILE A 212 19.52 -9.26 -5.49
C ILE A 212 20.96 -9.59 -5.90
N THR A 213 21.44 -8.99 -6.98
CA THR A 213 22.75 -9.29 -7.57
C THR A 213 23.59 -8.03 -7.80
N GLU A 214 24.89 -8.23 -8.11
CA GLU A 214 25.77 -7.14 -8.58
C GLU A 214 25.47 -6.73 -10.03
N ASP A 215 24.81 -7.61 -10.79
CA ASP A 215 24.44 -7.37 -12.17
C ASP A 215 23.22 -6.44 -12.23
N VAL A 216 23.48 -5.14 -12.28
CA VAL A 216 22.52 -4.07 -12.35
C VAL A 216 22.82 -3.19 -13.57
N LEU A 217 21.90 -2.35 -13.99
CA LEU A 217 22.14 -1.45 -15.12
C LEU A 217 23.37 -0.56 -14.85
N PRO A 218 24.23 -0.31 -15.86
CA PRO A 218 25.39 0.55 -15.72
C PRO A 218 25.01 1.94 -15.21
N GLY A 219 25.79 2.46 -14.26
CA GLY A 219 25.54 3.78 -13.65
C GLY A 219 24.52 3.78 -12.50
N THR A 220 24.00 2.60 -12.10
CA THR A 220 23.12 2.52 -10.94
C THR A 220 23.84 2.99 -9.67
N PRO A 221 23.39 4.09 -9.02
CA PRO A 221 24.01 4.61 -7.82
C PRO A 221 23.98 3.62 -6.66
N THR A 222 24.99 3.67 -5.77
CA THR A 222 25.11 2.76 -4.61
C THR A 222 23.82 2.67 -3.79
N MET A 223 23.19 3.80 -3.45
CA MET A 223 21.98 3.84 -2.64
C MET A 223 20.71 3.37 -3.38
N LEU A 224 20.76 3.18 -4.69
CA LEU A 224 19.66 2.65 -5.49
C LEU A 224 19.84 1.17 -5.84
N ARG A 225 20.85 0.50 -5.29
CA ARG A 225 21.07 -0.95 -5.44
C ARG A 225 20.42 -1.70 -4.29
N TYR A 226 19.55 -2.67 -4.57
CA TYR A 226 18.96 -3.52 -3.53
C TYR A 226 20.03 -4.29 -2.74
N LYS A 227 21.10 -4.71 -3.42
CA LYS A 227 22.21 -5.40 -2.78
C LYS A 227 22.89 -4.56 -1.69
N THR A 228 23.05 -3.26 -1.89
CA THR A 228 23.61 -2.36 -0.87
C THR A 228 22.77 -2.41 0.42
N HIS A 229 21.44 -2.38 0.28
CA HIS A 229 20.54 -2.45 1.43
C HIS A 229 20.52 -3.85 2.08
N ALA A 230 20.52 -4.91 1.26
CA ALA A 230 20.49 -6.28 1.73
C ALA A 230 21.76 -6.66 2.50
N ASP A 231 22.94 -6.32 1.97
CA ASP A 231 24.23 -6.63 2.60
C ASP A 231 24.44 -5.90 3.94
N HIS A 232 23.70 -4.83 4.18
CA HIS A 232 23.84 -4.00 5.39
C HIS A 232 22.58 -4.01 6.28
N GLY A 233 21.65 -4.96 6.09
CA GLY A 233 20.44 -5.06 6.91
C GLY A 233 19.63 -3.75 6.93
N SER A 234 19.50 -3.09 5.79
CA SER A 234 18.86 -1.78 5.62
C SER A 234 19.56 -0.61 6.33
N MET A 235 20.75 -0.80 6.88
CA MET A 235 21.50 0.20 7.67
C MET A 235 22.86 0.57 7.05
N TYR A 236 22.95 0.59 5.71
CA TYR A 236 24.13 1.12 5.02
C TYR A 236 24.41 2.57 5.46
N ASN A 237 23.40 3.40 5.51
CA ASN A 237 23.39 4.71 6.17
C ASN A 237 22.29 4.74 7.25
N THR A 238 22.07 5.88 7.90
CA THR A 238 21.00 6.04 8.88
C THR A 238 19.64 5.79 8.22
N PRO A 239 18.91 4.76 8.67
CA PRO A 239 17.58 4.45 8.12
C PRO A 239 16.51 5.42 8.66
N PRO A 240 15.26 5.37 8.18
CA PRO A 240 14.15 6.13 8.74
C PRO A 240 13.73 5.54 10.10
N ALA A 241 14.61 5.70 11.10
CA ALA A 241 14.62 4.96 12.36
C ALA A 241 13.28 4.98 13.10
N TYR A 242 12.69 6.16 13.32
CA TYR A 242 11.42 6.30 14.01
C TYR A 242 10.25 5.71 13.18
N GLY A 243 10.30 5.85 11.86
CA GLY A 243 9.31 5.26 10.97
C GLY A 243 9.29 3.74 11.04
N ILE A 244 10.46 3.09 11.07
CA ILE A 244 10.60 1.63 11.21
C ILE A 244 10.08 1.17 12.57
N TYR A 245 10.39 1.90 13.65
CA TYR A 245 9.86 1.66 14.99
C TYR A 245 8.31 1.66 15.01
N ILE A 246 7.68 2.65 14.38
CA ILE A 246 6.21 2.71 14.28
C ILE A 246 5.67 1.54 13.43
N CYS A 247 6.31 1.21 12.30
CA CYS A 247 5.94 0.02 11.50
C CYS A 247 5.98 -1.25 12.36
N GLY A 248 7.04 -1.46 13.14
CA GLY A 248 7.16 -2.59 14.06
C GLY A 248 6.03 -2.65 15.09
N LYS A 249 5.60 -1.48 15.62
CA LYS A 249 4.41 -1.44 16.50
C LYS A 249 3.11 -1.79 15.79
N VAL A 250 2.95 -1.39 14.53
CA VAL A 250 1.79 -1.79 13.71
C VAL A 250 1.82 -3.30 13.45
N PHE A 251 2.99 -3.89 13.17
CA PHE A 251 3.11 -5.35 12.98
C PHE A 251 2.72 -6.11 14.25
N LYS A 252 3.20 -5.67 15.41
CA LYS A 252 2.82 -6.23 16.72
C LYS A 252 1.31 -6.06 16.99
N TRP A 253 0.74 -4.94 16.60
CA TRP A 253 -0.71 -4.71 16.69
C TRP A 253 -1.48 -5.73 15.83
N LEU A 254 -1.07 -5.99 14.59
CA LEU A 254 -1.67 -7.00 13.72
C LEU A 254 -1.56 -8.41 14.33
N LEU A 255 -0.38 -8.79 14.85
CA LEU A 255 -0.18 -10.09 15.52
C LEU A 255 -1.10 -10.24 16.73
N ARG A 256 -1.21 -9.21 17.57
CA ARG A 256 -2.11 -9.22 18.75
C ARG A 256 -3.59 -9.31 18.40
N ASN A 257 -3.97 -8.89 17.19
CA ASN A 257 -5.35 -8.97 16.68
C ASN A 257 -5.60 -10.20 15.79
N GLY A 258 -4.81 -11.25 15.92
CA GLY A 258 -5.03 -12.54 15.25
C GLY A 258 -4.38 -12.66 13.87
N GLY A 259 -3.52 -11.71 13.47
CA GLY A 259 -2.79 -11.77 12.22
C GLY A 259 -3.63 -11.40 10.99
N LEU A 260 -3.17 -11.83 9.83
CA LEU A 260 -3.76 -11.38 8.55
C LEU A 260 -5.09 -12.06 8.21
N GLU A 261 -5.36 -13.27 8.69
CA GLU A 261 -6.65 -13.94 8.47
C GLU A 261 -7.78 -13.18 9.17
N GLU A 262 -7.60 -12.84 10.45
CA GLU A 262 -8.58 -12.06 11.20
C GLU A 262 -8.71 -10.64 10.64
N MET A 263 -7.60 -10.05 10.19
CA MET A 263 -7.62 -8.73 9.56
C MET A 263 -8.38 -8.73 8.23
N LYS A 264 -8.23 -9.78 7.43
CA LYS A 264 -9.02 -9.98 6.20
C LYS A 264 -10.52 -10.01 6.51
N ALA A 265 -10.92 -10.87 7.44
CA ALA A 265 -12.32 -10.99 7.83
C ALA A 265 -12.88 -9.64 8.36
N TYR A 266 -12.09 -8.93 9.15
CA TYR A 266 -12.43 -7.59 9.63
C TYR A 266 -12.59 -6.58 8.48
N ASN A 267 -11.69 -6.58 7.51
CA ASN A 267 -11.74 -5.68 6.36
C ASN A 267 -12.90 -6.00 5.43
N GLU A 268 -13.21 -7.29 5.19
CA GLU A 268 -14.36 -7.72 4.40
C GLU A 268 -15.67 -7.23 5.04
N LYS A 269 -15.85 -7.48 6.35
CA LYS A 269 -17.02 -7.00 7.09
C LYS A 269 -17.16 -5.48 7.01
N LYS A 270 -16.06 -4.75 7.22
CA LYS A 270 -16.03 -3.28 7.20
C LYS A 270 -16.35 -2.73 5.80
N ALA A 271 -15.77 -3.30 4.75
CA ALA A 271 -16.03 -2.88 3.37
C ALA A 271 -17.47 -3.18 2.94
N ALA A 272 -18.03 -4.32 3.35
CA ALA A 272 -19.41 -4.70 3.05
C ALA A 272 -20.40 -3.65 3.53
N ILE A 273 -20.24 -3.08 4.73
CA ILE A 273 -21.11 -2.02 5.27
C ILE A 273 -21.25 -0.86 4.29
N LEU A 274 -20.14 -0.39 3.73
CA LEU A 274 -20.17 0.75 2.80
C LEU A 274 -20.64 0.32 1.40
N TYR A 275 -20.19 -0.82 0.89
CA TYR A 275 -20.58 -1.28 -0.44
C TYR A 275 -22.06 -1.66 -0.54
N ASP A 276 -22.63 -2.32 0.48
CA ASP A 276 -24.05 -2.68 0.51
C ASP A 276 -24.95 -1.43 0.49
N TYR A 277 -24.53 -0.38 1.21
CA TYR A 277 -25.19 0.90 1.14
C TYR A 277 -25.08 1.53 -0.26
N LEU A 278 -23.87 1.62 -0.82
CA LEU A 278 -23.65 2.21 -2.15
C LEU A 278 -24.42 1.46 -3.27
N ASP A 279 -24.60 0.14 -3.10
CA ASP A 279 -25.36 -0.68 -4.08
C ASP A 279 -26.87 -0.47 -3.99
N SER A 280 -27.38 0.07 -2.88
CA SER A 280 -28.81 0.34 -2.64
C SER A 280 -29.18 1.83 -2.64
N SER A 281 -28.21 2.74 -2.52
CA SER A 281 -28.43 4.18 -2.49
C SER A 281 -28.96 4.70 -3.84
N ARG A 282 -29.84 5.69 -3.75
CA ARG A 282 -30.36 6.42 -4.93
C ARG A 282 -29.46 7.59 -5.32
N LEU A 283 -28.67 8.09 -4.35
CA LEU A 283 -27.82 9.26 -4.53
C LEU A 283 -26.37 8.88 -4.78
N PHE A 284 -25.82 7.93 -4.01
CA PHE A 284 -24.39 7.59 -4.05
C PHE A 284 -24.16 6.29 -4.83
N HIS A 285 -23.20 6.30 -5.75
CA HIS A 285 -22.89 5.17 -6.61
C HIS A 285 -21.41 4.83 -6.59
N GLY A 286 -21.08 3.55 -6.36
CA GLY A 286 -19.70 3.05 -6.49
C GLY A 286 -19.24 3.08 -7.95
N THR A 287 -17.97 3.41 -8.19
CA THR A 287 -17.42 3.55 -9.55
C THR A 287 -16.75 2.28 -10.08
N VAL A 288 -16.63 1.24 -9.27
CA VAL A 288 -15.87 0.01 -9.57
C VAL A 288 -16.82 -1.16 -9.81
N VAL A 289 -16.52 -2.01 -10.80
CA VAL A 289 -17.24 -3.26 -11.01
C VAL A 289 -17.09 -4.17 -9.77
N LYS A 290 -18.18 -4.82 -9.36
CA LYS A 290 -18.27 -5.52 -8.07
C LYS A 290 -17.15 -6.52 -7.81
N LYS A 291 -16.78 -7.33 -8.82
CA LYS A 291 -15.77 -8.37 -8.71
C LYS A 291 -14.35 -7.85 -8.45
N ASP A 292 -14.08 -6.58 -8.78
CA ASP A 292 -12.74 -5.96 -8.73
C ASP A 292 -12.62 -4.91 -7.63
N ARG A 293 -13.61 -4.80 -6.72
CA ARG A 293 -13.65 -3.81 -5.64
C ARG A 293 -12.53 -4.01 -4.63
N SER A 294 -11.87 -2.91 -4.28
CA SER A 294 -10.89 -2.84 -3.20
C SER A 294 -11.57 -2.86 -1.83
N LEU A 295 -11.00 -3.59 -0.87
CA LEU A 295 -11.41 -3.52 0.54
C LEU A 295 -10.79 -2.31 1.28
N MET A 296 -9.85 -1.60 0.64
CA MET A 296 -9.07 -0.52 1.26
C MET A 296 -9.50 0.87 0.79
N ASN A 297 -9.86 1.03 -0.48
CA ASN A 297 -10.16 2.32 -1.09
C ASN A 297 -11.49 2.22 -1.84
N VAL A 298 -12.48 2.92 -1.36
CA VAL A 298 -13.85 2.89 -1.90
C VAL A 298 -14.19 4.24 -2.53
N PRO A 299 -14.03 4.40 -3.85
CA PRO A 299 -14.47 5.60 -4.56
C PRO A 299 -15.97 5.53 -4.86
N PHE A 300 -16.64 6.69 -4.76
CA PHE A 300 -18.06 6.83 -5.07
C PHE A 300 -18.39 8.26 -5.51
N VAL A 301 -19.51 8.43 -6.20
CA VAL A 301 -19.97 9.68 -6.78
C VAL A 301 -21.47 9.84 -6.56
N THR A 302 -21.99 11.08 -6.66
CA THR A 302 -23.43 11.33 -6.81
C THR A 302 -23.86 11.48 -8.28
N GLY A 303 -22.88 11.61 -9.19
CA GLY A 303 -23.13 11.94 -10.60
C GLY A 303 -23.22 13.44 -10.88
N ASP A 304 -23.19 14.28 -9.84
CA ASP A 304 -23.18 15.75 -9.91
C ASP A 304 -22.00 16.29 -9.07
N ALA A 305 -21.08 17.00 -9.72
CA ALA A 305 -19.86 17.50 -9.05
C ALA A 305 -20.16 18.56 -7.96
N ASP A 306 -21.22 19.36 -8.13
CA ASP A 306 -21.62 20.33 -7.11
C ASP A 306 -22.22 19.63 -5.88
N GLN A 307 -22.97 18.55 -6.12
CA GLN A 307 -23.52 17.71 -5.06
C GLN A 307 -22.40 16.96 -4.31
N ASP A 308 -21.42 16.41 -5.03
CA ASP A 308 -20.22 15.82 -4.44
C ASP A 308 -19.49 16.81 -3.52
N ALA A 309 -19.30 18.06 -3.97
CA ALA A 309 -18.65 19.11 -3.19
C ALA A 309 -19.44 19.49 -1.93
N LYS A 310 -20.77 19.60 -2.04
CA LYS A 310 -21.65 19.87 -0.89
C LYS A 310 -21.59 18.75 0.14
N PHE A 311 -21.64 17.49 -0.30
CA PHE A 311 -21.51 16.34 0.58
C PHE A 311 -20.16 16.33 1.30
N VAL A 312 -19.04 16.51 0.59
CA VAL A 312 -17.69 16.56 1.19
C VAL A 312 -17.59 17.63 2.27
N LYS A 313 -18.17 18.81 2.04
CA LYS A 313 -18.20 19.89 3.03
C LYS A 313 -19.00 19.48 4.27
N ALA A 314 -20.22 19.00 4.10
CA ALA A 314 -21.09 18.56 5.20
C ALA A 314 -20.47 17.41 6.01
N ALA A 315 -19.88 16.43 5.33
CA ALA A 315 -19.19 15.31 5.98
C ALA A 315 -17.97 15.79 6.80
N THR A 316 -17.20 16.74 6.28
CA THR A 316 -16.05 17.32 7.00
C THR A 316 -16.50 18.05 8.27
N GLU A 317 -17.58 18.83 8.21
CA GLU A 317 -18.18 19.51 9.36
C GLU A 317 -18.72 18.52 10.42
N ALA A 318 -19.18 17.33 9.97
CA ALA A 318 -19.62 16.24 10.84
C ALA A 318 -18.46 15.36 11.39
N GLY A 319 -17.19 15.66 11.06
CA GLY A 319 -16.02 14.94 11.57
C GLY A 319 -15.54 13.78 10.71
N PHE A 320 -16.07 13.62 9.48
CA PHE A 320 -15.59 12.67 8.46
C PHE A 320 -14.66 13.40 7.49
N VAL A 321 -13.34 13.36 7.75
CA VAL A 321 -12.38 14.18 7.02
C VAL A 321 -11.70 13.41 5.88
N ASN A 322 -11.24 14.15 4.87
CA ASN A 322 -10.47 13.64 3.72
C ASN A 322 -11.26 12.68 2.80
N LEU A 323 -12.57 12.84 2.69
CA LEU A 323 -13.43 12.07 1.78
C LEU A 323 -13.35 12.55 0.32
N LYS A 324 -12.83 13.74 0.03
CA LYS A 324 -12.72 14.25 -1.34
C LYS A 324 -11.93 13.28 -2.23
N GLY A 325 -12.51 12.91 -3.36
CA GLY A 325 -11.88 12.02 -4.35
C GLY A 325 -10.64 12.64 -4.98
N HIS A 326 -9.86 11.82 -5.67
CA HIS A 326 -8.68 12.28 -6.37
C HIS A 326 -9.09 13.19 -7.55
N ARG A 327 -8.30 14.25 -7.81
CA ARG A 327 -8.58 15.26 -8.85
C ARG A 327 -8.83 14.68 -10.26
N THR A 328 -8.32 13.48 -10.56
CA THR A 328 -8.48 12.81 -11.87
C THR A 328 -9.77 12.02 -11.99
N VAL A 329 -10.44 11.71 -10.88
CA VAL A 329 -11.69 10.92 -10.83
C VAL A 329 -12.85 11.78 -10.39
N GLY A 330 -12.60 12.75 -9.51
CA GLY A 330 -13.67 13.53 -8.84
C GLY A 330 -14.34 12.74 -7.73
N GLY A 331 -15.54 13.14 -7.38
CA GLY A 331 -16.36 12.46 -6.38
C GLY A 331 -15.75 12.39 -5.00
N MET A 332 -16.03 11.32 -4.32
CA MET A 332 -15.54 10.98 -2.98
C MET A 332 -14.71 9.70 -3.02
N ARG A 333 -13.88 9.51 -1.98
CA ARG A 333 -13.20 8.25 -1.72
C ARG A 333 -13.04 8.05 -0.23
N ALA A 334 -13.63 6.99 0.29
CA ALA A 334 -13.38 6.51 1.65
C ALA A 334 -12.22 5.52 1.63
N SER A 335 -11.07 5.89 2.19
CA SER A 335 -9.96 4.97 2.42
C SER A 335 -10.09 4.40 3.83
N ILE A 336 -10.47 3.12 3.90
CA ILE A 336 -10.91 2.44 5.13
C ILE A 336 -9.89 1.42 5.64
N TYR A 337 -8.63 1.62 5.37
CA TYR A 337 -7.49 0.78 5.75
C TYR A 337 -7.67 0.01 7.07
N ASN A 338 -6.75 -0.89 7.38
CA ASN A 338 -6.83 -1.76 8.57
C ASN A 338 -7.20 -1.01 9.85
N ALA A 339 -6.59 0.15 10.08
CA ALA A 339 -6.75 0.92 11.32
C ALA A 339 -8.05 1.74 11.42
N MET A 340 -8.83 1.88 10.33
CA MET A 340 -10.14 2.51 10.40
C MET A 340 -11.09 1.60 11.19
N PRO A 341 -11.66 2.06 12.33
CA PRO A 341 -12.61 1.24 13.08
C PRO A 341 -13.91 1.04 12.29
N ILE A 342 -14.55 -0.13 12.44
CA ILE A 342 -15.85 -0.43 11.82
C ILE A 342 -16.87 0.65 12.16
N GLU A 343 -16.90 1.10 13.40
CA GLU A 343 -17.77 2.21 13.87
C GLU A 343 -17.63 3.47 13.01
N GLY A 344 -16.42 3.81 12.53
CA GLY A 344 -16.20 4.93 11.64
C GLY A 344 -16.90 4.80 10.31
N VAL A 345 -16.94 3.58 9.75
CA VAL A 345 -17.65 3.27 8.50
C VAL A 345 -19.16 3.22 8.72
N GLU A 346 -19.63 2.61 9.83
CA GLU A 346 -21.05 2.60 10.23
C GLU A 346 -21.60 4.02 10.38
N LYS A 347 -20.87 4.90 11.07
CA LYS A 347 -21.27 6.31 11.25
C LYS A 347 -21.24 7.07 9.93
N LEU A 348 -20.28 6.80 9.05
CA LEU A 348 -20.24 7.40 7.71
C LEU A 348 -21.50 7.01 6.93
N VAL A 349 -21.84 5.71 6.89
CA VAL A 349 -23.05 5.23 6.19
C VAL A 349 -24.31 5.84 6.77
N ALA A 350 -24.46 5.88 8.09
CA ALA A 350 -25.61 6.54 8.73
C ALA A 350 -25.71 8.03 8.39
N PHE A 351 -24.56 8.72 8.30
CA PHE A 351 -24.51 10.11 7.83
C PHE A 351 -24.94 10.24 6.36
N MET A 352 -24.46 9.35 5.50
CA MET A 352 -24.81 9.31 4.07
C MET A 352 -26.33 9.06 3.88
N GLU A 353 -26.91 8.11 4.62
CA GLU A 353 -28.35 7.84 4.61
C GLU A 353 -29.19 9.05 5.05
N HIS A 354 -28.73 9.75 6.09
CA HIS A 354 -29.39 10.97 6.54
C HIS A 354 -29.31 12.07 5.48
N TYR A 355 -28.11 12.28 4.93
CA TYR A 355 -27.87 13.28 3.89
C TYR A 355 -28.73 13.02 2.64
N GLU A 356 -28.81 11.78 2.16
CA GLU A 356 -29.63 11.39 1.01
C GLU A 356 -31.13 11.73 1.20
N LYS A 357 -31.63 11.67 2.44
CA LYS A 357 -33.04 12.01 2.76
C LYS A 357 -33.31 13.53 2.81
N THR A 358 -32.26 14.34 2.87
CA THR A 358 -32.38 15.81 3.05
C THR A 358 -32.14 16.60 1.76
N VAL A 359 -31.67 15.92 0.71
CA VAL A 359 -31.43 16.48 -0.62
C VAL A 359 -32.27 15.75 -1.69
#